data_c6103b44c0d328934d435a2c8b4f3b68
#
_entry.id   c6103b44c0d328934d435a2c8b4f3b68
#
_cell.length_a   1.000
_cell.length_b   1.000
_cell.length_c   1.000
_cell.angle_alpha   90.00
_cell.angle_beta   90.00
_cell.angle_gamma   90.00
#
_symmetry.space_group_name_H-M   'P 1'
#
loop_
_entity.id
_entity.type
_entity.pdbx_description
1 polymer ?
#
loop_
_entity_poly.entity_id
_entity_poly.type
_entity_poly.pdbx_seq_one_letter_code
_entity_poly.pdbx_strand_id
1 'polypeptide(L)' 'MPTLARFAGFEIDMYFEDHNPPHVHVVGREFEMLVAIRDGAVLTGAVPPRVRRTAMRWIEDNRAMLLAKWDELQ' A
#
# COMPACT_ATOMS: atom_id res chain seq x y z
N MET A 1 -4.53 1.53 13.46
CA MET A 1 -4.30 1.39 12.02
C MET A 1 -2.82 1.63 11.72
N PRO A 2 -2.10 0.61 11.32
CA PRO A 2 -0.66 0.77 11.15
C PRO A 2 -0.32 1.54 9.87
N THR A 3 0.49 2.56 10.04
CA THR A 3 1.14 3.22 8.91
C THR A 3 2.49 2.56 8.76
N LEU A 4 2.75 2.00 7.59
CA LEU A 4 3.98 1.27 7.33
C LEU A 4 5.12 2.16 6.87
N ALA A 5 4.80 3.23 6.14
CA ALA A 5 5.79 4.16 5.65
C ALA A 5 5.15 5.51 5.40
N ARG A 6 5.92 6.57 5.64
CA ARG A 6 5.49 7.94 5.38
C ARG A 6 6.44 8.62 4.42
N PHE A 7 5.85 9.34 3.47
CA PHE A 7 6.58 10.08 2.44
C PHE A 7 6.06 11.51 2.40
N ALA A 8 6.74 12.35 1.63
CA ALA A 8 6.26 13.71 1.43
C ALA A 8 4.91 13.67 0.70
N GLY A 9 3.84 14.03 1.40
CA GLY A 9 2.50 14.14 0.80
C GLY A 9 1.66 12.87 0.79
N PHE A 10 2.18 11.75 1.27
CA PHE A 10 1.38 10.53 1.33
C PHE A 10 1.97 9.50 2.28
N GLU A 11 1.20 8.47 2.58
CA GLU A 11 1.65 7.36 3.42
C GLU A 11 1.15 6.04 2.87
N ILE A 12 1.73 4.95 3.33
CA ILE A 12 1.32 3.60 2.96
C ILE A 12 0.86 2.90 4.23
N ASP A 13 -0.40 2.46 4.23
CA ASP A 13 -1.07 1.87 5.40
C ASP A 13 -1.51 0.44 5.11
N MET A 14 -1.63 -0.35 6.18
CA MET A 14 -2.22 -1.68 6.11
C MET A 14 -3.18 -1.80 7.31
N TYR A 15 -4.39 -2.29 7.08
CA TYR A 15 -5.40 -2.35 8.12
C TYR A 15 -5.53 -3.74 8.72
N PHE A 16 -6.02 -3.80 9.97
CA PHE A 16 -6.39 -5.06 10.60
C PHE A 16 -7.61 -5.65 9.94
N GLU A 17 -7.66 -6.98 9.86
CA GLU A 17 -8.87 -7.71 9.44
C GLU A 17 -9.44 -7.20 8.11
N ASP A 18 -8.55 -6.91 7.17
CA ASP A 18 -8.96 -6.42 5.88
C ASP A 18 -9.24 -7.61 4.93
N HIS A 19 -9.85 -7.32 3.79
CA HIS A 19 -10.27 -8.34 2.83
C HIS A 19 -9.13 -8.77 1.92
N ASN A 20 -9.14 -10.06 1.52
CA ASN A 20 -8.24 -10.53 0.48
C ASN A 20 -8.62 -9.91 -0.87
N PRO A 21 -7.66 -9.75 -1.80
CA PRO A 21 -6.27 -10.18 -1.71
C PRO A 21 -5.43 -9.28 -0.81
N PRO A 22 -4.24 -9.75 -0.38
CA PRO A 22 -3.33 -8.93 0.40
C PRO A 22 -3.04 -7.62 -0.32
N HIS A 23 -3.22 -6.50 0.36
CA HIS A 23 -3.06 -5.19 -0.26
C HIS A 23 -2.66 -4.13 0.75
N VAL A 24 -2.17 -3.01 0.23
CA VAL A 24 -1.85 -1.83 1.03
C VAL A 24 -2.63 -0.65 0.47
N HIS A 25 -2.80 0.37 1.31
CA HIS A 25 -3.46 1.62 0.95
C HIS A 25 -2.41 2.70 0.78
N VAL A 26 -2.39 3.35 -0.38
CA VAL A 26 -1.55 4.51 -0.63
C VAL A 26 -2.44 5.72 -0.45
N VAL A 27 -2.22 6.47 0.63
CA VAL A 27 -3.16 7.49 1.07
C VAL A 27 -2.50 8.86 1.13
N GLY A 28 -3.06 9.81 0.44
CA GLY A 28 -2.67 11.20 0.54
C GLY A 28 -3.85 12.06 0.96
N ARG A 29 -3.66 13.37 0.91
CA ARG A 29 -4.68 14.28 1.40
C ARG A 29 -5.96 14.23 0.57
N GLU A 30 -5.82 14.06 -0.74
CA GLU A 30 -6.97 14.11 -1.65
C GLU A 30 -7.02 12.90 -2.58
N PHE A 31 -6.34 11.81 -2.21
CA PHE A 31 -6.33 10.62 -3.06
C PHE A 31 -6.06 9.38 -2.22
N GLU A 32 -6.52 8.25 -2.76
CA GLU A 32 -6.24 6.95 -2.16
C GLU A 32 -6.21 5.91 -3.27
N MET A 33 -5.29 4.94 -3.16
CA MET A 33 -5.18 3.86 -4.11
C MET A 33 -4.87 2.58 -3.35
N LEU A 34 -5.55 1.49 -3.70
CA LEU A 34 -5.28 0.18 -3.12
C LEU A 34 -4.44 -0.62 -4.10
N VAL A 35 -3.36 -1.21 -3.60
CA VAL A 35 -2.41 -1.94 -4.43
C VAL A 35 -2.24 -3.35 -3.89
N ALA A 36 -2.42 -4.35 -4.73
CA ALA A 36 -2.19 -5.74 -4.37
C ALA A 36 -0.70 -5.97 -4.17
N ILE A 37 -0.33 -6.59 -3.04
CA ILE A 37 1.07 -6.77 -2.69
C ILE A 37 1.75 -7.76 -3.63
N ARG A 38 1.06 -8.83 -4.01
CA ARG A 38 1.66 -9.93 -4.75
C ARG A 38 2.20 -9.54 -6.12
N ASP A 39 1.46 -8.71 -6.84
CA ASP A 39 1.82 -8.38 -8.21
C ASP A 39 1.84 -6.89 -8.52
N GLY A 40 1.52 -6.05 -7.53
CA GLY A 40 1.50 -4.61 -7.74
C GLY A 40 0.29 -4.11 -8.52
N ALA A 41 -0.74 -4.93 -8.68
CA ALA A 41 -1.93 -4.51 -9.41
C ALA A 41 -2.72 -3.46 -8.61
N VAL A 42 -3.20 -2.43 -9.30
CA VAL A 42 -4.06 -1.43 -8.68
C VAL A 42 -5.46 -2.01 -8.59
N LEU A 43 -5.95 -2.17 -7.37
CA LEU A 43 -7.27 -2.73 -7.14
C LEU A 43 -8.37 -1.68 -7.26
N THR A 44 -8.10 -0.48 -6.76
CA THR A 44 -9.05 0.63 -6.87
C THR A 44 -8.31 1.93 -6.61
N GLY A 45 -8.89 3.03 -7.07
CA GLY A 45 -8.38 4.36 -6.83
C GLY A 45 -7.24 4.76 -7.75
N ALA A 46 -6.73 5.96 -7.53
CA ALA A 46 -5.64 6.52 -8.32
C ALA A 46 -4.91 7.55 -7.51
N VAL A 47 -3.64 7.75 -7.83
CA VAL A 47 -2.79 8.76 -7.21
C VAL A 47 -2.01 9.49 -8.31
N PRO A 48 -1.44 10.67 -8.00
CA PRO A 48 -0.61 11.36 -8.99
C PRO A 48 0.57 10.49 -9.43
N PRO A 49 1.06 10.65 -10.67
CA PRO A 49 2.14 9.80 -11.20
C PRO A 49 3.39 9.74 -10.33
N ARG A 50 3.79 10.86 -9.73
CA ARG A 50 4.97 10.90 -8.88
C ARG A 50 4.77 10.02 -7.64
N VAL A 51 3.60 10.11 -7.03
CA VAL A 51 3.25 9.30 -5.86
C VAL A 51 3.21 7.82 -6.26
N ARG A 52 2.62 7.52 -7.42
CA ARG A 52 2.52 6.16 -7.91
C ARG A 52 3.90 5.53 -8.08
N ARG A 53 4.83 6.22 -8.73
CA ARG A 53 6.18 5.69 -8.93
C ARG A 53 6.88 5.37 -7.62
N THR A 54 6.84 6.31 -6.67
CA THR A 54 7.49 6.11 -5.37
C THR A 54 6.84 4.97 -4.59
N ALA A 55 5.51 4.94 -4.56
CA ALA A 55 4.79 3.92 -3.81
C ALA A 55 5.01 2.53 -4.40
N MET A 56 4.93 2.39 -5.71
CA MET A 56 5.12 1.09 -6.36
C MET A 56 6.52 0.55 -6.16
N ARG A 57 7.52 1.41 -6.23
CA ARG A 57 8.90 1.00 -5.98
C ARG A 57 9.09 0.52 -4.55
N TRP A 58 8.55 1.25 -3.61
CA TRP A 58 8.65 0.87 -2.19
C TRP A 58 7.93 -0.46 -1.93
N ILE A 59 6.75 -0.65 -2.52
CA ILE A 59 6.00 -1.89 -2.37
C ILE A 59 6.81 -3.06 -2.94
N GLU A 60 7.37 -2.90 -4.13
CA GLU A 60 8.17 -3.93 -4.75
C GLU A 60 9.39 -4.28 -3.91
N ASP A 61 10.09 -3.26 -3.40
CA ASP A 61 11.29 -3.47 -2.60
C ASP A 61 11.00 -4.14 -1.26
N ASN A 62 9.77 -4.02 -0.76
CA ASN A 62 9.40 -4.53 0.55
C ASN A 62 8.33 -5.64 0.48
N ARG A 63 8.16 -6.27 -0.66
CA ARG A 63 7.07 -7.22 -0.88
C ARG A 63 7.03 -8.35 0.14
N ALA A 64 8.17 -8.98 0.41
CA ALA A 64 8.22 -10.10 1.35
C ALA A 64 7.82 -9.66 2.76
N MET A 65 8.31 -8.50 3.19
CA MET A 65 7.96 -7.95 4.49
C MET A 65 6.47 -7.64 4.56
N LEU A 66 5.91 -7.08 3.47
CA LEU A 66 4.51 -6.70 3.42
C LEU A 66 3.59 -7.93 3.48
N LEU A 67 3.96 -9.02 2.82
CA LEU A 67 3.17 -10.24 2.88
C LEU A 67 3.19 -10.85 4.28
N ALA A 68 4.34 -10.83 4.94
CA ALA A 68 4.44 -11.30 6.31
C ALA A 68 3.62 -10.44 7.25
N LYS A 69 3.65 -9.12 7.05
CA LYS A 69 2.89 -8.19 7.88
C LYS A 69 1.39 -8.37 7.68
N TRP A 70 0.99 -8.61 6.44
CA TRP A 70 -0.42 -8.91 6.15
C TRP A 70 -0.91 -10.11 6.95
N ASP A 71 -0.11 -11.19 6.97
CA ASP A 71 -0.47 -12.39 7.72
C ASP A 71 -0.57 -12.11 9.22
N GLU A 72 0.31 -11.26 9.76
CA GLU A 72 0.24 -10.87 11.17
C GLU A 72 -1.04 -10.15 11.51
N LEU A 73 -1.52 -9.28 10.61
CA LEU A 73 -2.65 -8.41 10.89
C LEU A 73 -4.00 -9.07 10.58
N GLN A 74 -4.01 -10.18 9.88
CA GLN A 74 -5.23 -10.93 9.57
C GLN A 74 -5.37 -12.17 10.46
#